data_f0843dde039fe7b1cf455b62908f7f99
#
_entry.id   f0843dde039fe7b1cf455b62908f7f99
#
_cell.length_a   1.000
_cell.length_b   1.000
_cell.length_c   1.000
_cell.angle_alpha   90.00
_cell.angle_beta   90.00
_cell.angle_gamma   90.00
#
_symmetry.space_group_name_H-M   'P 1'
#
loop_
_entity.id
_entity.type
_entity.pdbx_description
1 polymer ?
#
loop_
_entity_poly.entity_id
_entity_poly.type
_entity_poly.pdbx_seq_one_letter_code
_entity_poly.pdbx_strand_id
1 'polypeptide(L)'
;ANGIQMTAYNGIIQIEVNHLANLMEVNRVKQEAEELSQTYLAFMGSSGHSVKIWVRFTRPDKSLPKNREEAEIFQAHAYRKAVSLYQPILSYSIELKNPALEQFCRQTYDPELYYNPDSTIMYMRQPMGMPSETTYQEAVQAETSPFKRLIPGYDSLETLSALFEVALNKACQSLSELQPGIYPRSDEDLKPLLVQLAENCFQAGIPEEETARCAIAHLYRQKK
;
A
#
# COMPACT_ATOMS: atom_id res chain seq x y z
N ALA A 1 5.04 37.94 2.45
CA ALA A 1 5.72 36.64 2.55
C ALA A 1 6.11 36.24 1.12
N ASN A 2 7.41 36.15 0.83
CA ASN A 2 7.91 35.66 -0.44
C ASN A 2 7.70 34.13 -0.45
N GLY A 3 6.56 33.70 -1.01
CA GLY A 3 6.28 32.27 -1.18
C GLY A 3 7.28 31.66 -2.17
N ILE A 4 7.70 30.43 -1.91
CA ILE A 4 8.52 29.65 -2.83
C ILE A 4 7.75 29.51 -4.14
N GLN A 5 8.33 29.97 -5.24
CA GLN A 5 7.72 29.85 -6.56
C GLN A 5 8.11 28.50 -7.17
N MET A 6 7.10 27.72 -7.57
CA MET A 6 7.32 26.46 -8.30
C MET A 6 7.81 26.79 -9.72
N THR A 7 9.00 26.33 -10.09
CA THR A 7 9.56 26.48 -11.42
C THR A 7 9.21 25.30 -12.32
N ALA A 8 9.18 24.08 -11.75
CA ALA A 8 8.80 22.86 -12.44
C ALA A 8 8.34 21.80 -11.43
N TYR A 9 7.53 20.85 -11.87
CA TYR A 9 7.13 19.67 -11.12
C TYR A 9 7.74 18.42 -11.78
N ASN A 10 8.39 17.57 -10.99
CA ASN A 10 9.15 16.42 -11.53
C ASN A 10 8.40 15.09 -11.49
N GLY A 11 7.22 15.04 -10.86
CA GLY A 11 6.43 13.82 -10.73
C GLY A 11 7.04 12.74 -9.82
N ILE A 12 8.01 13.08 -8.99
CA ILE A 12 8.60 12.15 -8.02
C ILE A 12 7.84 12.24 -6.71
N ILE A 13 7.33 11.11 -6.25
CA ILE A 13 6.63 10.97 -4.98
C ILE A 13 7.55 10.26 -4.00
N GLN A 14 7.72 10.84 -2.82
CA GLN A 14 8.48 10.26 -1.72
C GLN A 14 7.52 9.69 -0.68
N ILE A 15 7.67 8.40 -0.37
CA ILE A 15 7.11 7.76 0.82
C ILE A 15 8.24 7.43 1.79
N GLU A 16 7.94 7.29 3.07
CA GLU A 16 8.96 7.13 4.10
C GLU A 16 8.51 6.12 5.16
N VAL A 17 9.41 5.20 5.51
CA VAL A 17 9.27 4.29 6.64
C VAL A 17 10.21 4.77 7.72
N ASN A 18 9.67 5.11 8.89
CA ASN A 18 10.41 5.65 10.03
C ASN A 18 10.44 4.68 11.21
N HIS A 19 11.23 5.06 12.22
CA HIS A 19 11.34 4.35 13.50
C HIS A 19 11.89 2.93 13.39
N LEU A 20 12.77 2.69 12.40
CA LEU A 20 13.51 1.44 12.26
C LEU A 20 14.56 1.34 13.36
N ALA A 21 14.65 0.18 14.02
CA ALA A 21 15.49 0.03 15.20
C ALA A 21 17.00 -0.04 14.86
N ASN A 22 17.34 -0.56 13.68
CA ASN A 22 18.72 -0.83 13.30
C ASN A 22 18.91 -0.90 11.77
N LEU A 23 20.16 -1.01 11.35
CA LEU A 23 20.53 -1.08 9.93
C LEU A 23 19.99 -2.34 9.23
N MET A 24 19.76 -3.43 9.96
CA MET A 24 19.22 -4.65 9.39
C MET A 24 17.75 -4.45 8.95
N GLU A 25 16.96 -3.73 9.73
CA GLU A 25 15.60 -3.35 9.36
C GLU A 25 15.57 -2.36 8.19
N VAL A 26 16.50 -1.40 8.19
CA VAL A 26 16.68 -0.46 7.07
C VAL A 26 16.95 -1.21 5.76
N ASN A 27 17.90 -2.16 5.79
CA ASN A 27 18.25 -2.94 4.61
C ASN A 27 17.10 -3.86 4.18
N ARG A 28 16.36 -4.42 5.11
CA ARG A 28 15.16 -5.21 4.81
C ARG A 28 14.11 -4.38 4.08
N VAL A 29 13.78 -3.20 4.55
CA VAL A 29 12.80 -2.32 3.89
C VAL A 29 13.29 -1.91 2.49
N LYS A 30 14.60 -1.65 2.31
CA LYS A 30 15.16 -1.36 0.97
C LYS A 30 14.99 -2.56 0.03
N GLN A 31 15.31 -3.77 0.47
CA GLN A 31 15.14 -5.00 -0.31
C GLN A 31 13.69 -5.25 -0.69
N GLU A 32 12.75 -5.09 0.25
CA GLU A 32 11.33 -5.21 -0.03
C GLU A 32 10.86 -4.17 -1.07
N ALA A 33 11.36 -2.95 -0.98
CA ALA A 33 11.07 -1.92 -1.98
C ALA A 33 11.66 -2.23 -3.37
N GLU A 34 12.84 -2.84 -3.44
CA GLU A 34 13.50 -3.26 -4.68
C GLU A 34 12.69 -4.28 -5.49
N GLU A 35 11.87 -5.09 -4.83
CA GLU A 35 11.01 -6.09 -5.48
C GLU A 35 9.96 -5.45 -6.38
N LEU A 36 9.64 -4.17 -6.16
CA LEU A 36 8.70 -3.42 -6.98
C LEU A 36 9.37 -2.72 -8.15
N SER A 37 8.98 -3.06 -9.36
CA SER A 37 9.49 -2.41 -10.58
C SER A 37 9.24 -0.90 -10.62
N GLN A 38 8.32 -0.38 -9.80
CA GLN A 38 7.97 1.04 -9.67
C GLN A 38 8.99 1.82 -8.84
N THR A 39 9.82 1.14 -8.05
CA THR A 39 10.82 1.80 -7.21
C THR A 39 11.90 2.44 -8.08
N TYR A 40 11.96 3.76 -8.04
CA TYR A 40 12.99 4.55 -8.73
C TYR A 40 14.25 4.68 -7.90
N LEU A 41 14.08 4.97 -6.60
CA LEU A 41 15.17 5.14 -5.64
C LEU A 41 14.70 4.65 -4.28
N ALA A 42 15.54 3.90 -3.55
CA ALA A 42 15.36 3.59 -2.15
C ALA A 42 16.66 3.79 -1.38
N PHE A 43 16.63 4.56 -0.30
CA PHE A 43 17.81 4.92 0.45
C PHE A 43 17.52 5.22 1.92
N MET A 44 18.55 5.06 2.73
CA MET A 44 18.50 5.34 4.15
C MET A 44 18.39 6.85 4.40
N GLY A 45 17.47 7.25 5.28
CA GLY A 45 17.33 8.63 5.71
C GLY A 45 18.49 9.09 6.61
N SER A 46 18.65 10.40 6.77
CA SER A 46 19.76 11.03 7.51
C SER A 46 19.87 10.65 8.98
N SER A 47 18.83 10.10 9.57
CA SER A 47 18.84 9.61 10.97
C SER A 47 19.46 8.21 11.10
N GLY A 48 19.61 7.47 9.99
CA GLY A 48 19.97 6.05 10.03
C GLY A 48 18.84 5.11 10.46
N HIS A 49 17.64 5.64 10.76
CA HIS A 49 16.48 4.93 11.28
C HIS A 49 15.23 5.09 10.41
N SER A 50 15.42 5.40 9.15
CA SER A 50 14.33 5.52 8.17
C SER A 50 14.79 5.11 6.78
N VAL A 51 13.82 4.74 5.94
CA VAL A 51 14.02 4.51 4.51
C VAL A 51 13.11 5.45 3.73
N LYS A 52 13.65 6.09 2.71
CA LYS A 52 12.92 6.92 1.76
C LYS A 52 12.85 6.18 0.44
N ILE A 53 11.65 6.09 -0.10
CA ILE A 53 11.37 5.42 -1.37
C ILE A 53 10.79 6.46 -2.32
N TRP A 54 11.36 6.57 -3.51
CA TRP A 54 10.91 7.48 -4.55
C TRP A 54 10.28 6.70 -5.70
N VAL A 55 9.12 7.17 -6.12
CA VAL A 55 8.31 6.57 -7.18
C VAL A 55 7.98 7.63 -8.21
N ARG A 56 8.06 7.29 -9.50
CA ARG A 56 7.77 8.23 -10.59
C ARG A 56 6.32 8.14 -11.01
N PHE A 57 5.68 9.30 -11.15
CA PHE A 57 4.29 9.44 -11.59
C PHE A 57 4.16 10.42 -12.74
N THR A 58 3.21 10.17 -13.61
CA THR A 58 2.84 11.08 -14.70
C THR A 58 1.37 10.90 -15.08
N ARG A 59 0.84 11.79 -15.92
CA ARG A 59 -0.45 11.59 -16.58
C ARG A 59 -0.31 10.57 -17.72
N PRO A 60 -1.42 9.98 -18.22
CA PRO A 60 -1.37 9.01 -19.33
C PRO A 60 -0.74 9.54 -20.61
N ASP A 61 -0.84 10.84 -20.85
CA ASP A 61 -0.21 11.54 -21.96
C ASP A 61 1.26 11.90 -21.71
N LYS A 62 1.84 11.40 -20.61
CA LYS A 62 3.19 11.68 -20.12
C LYS A 62 3.42 13.15 -19.71
N SER A 63 2.37 13.96 -19.62
CA SER A 63 2.47 15.31 -19.09
C SER A 63 2.54 15.33 -17.56
N LEU A 64 3.06 16.43 -17.01
CA LEU A 64 3.11 16.73 -15.59
C LEU A 64 2.31 18.01 -15.32
N PRO A 65 1.88 18.25 -14.06
CA PRO A 65 1.28 19.51 -13.64
C PRO A 65 2.15 20.72 -13.99
N LYS A 66 1.49 21.78 -14.48
CA LYS A 66 2.18 23.00 -14.94
C LYS A 66 2.09 24.15 -13.93
N ASN A 67 1.14 24.11 -13.03
CA ASN A 67 0.96 25.11 -12.01
C ASN A 67 0.87 24.47 -10.62
N ARG A 68 0.95 25.30 -9.58
CA ARG A 68 1.00 24.85 -8.19
C ARG A 68 -0.27 24.11 -7.78
N GLU A 69 -1.44 24.63 -8.12
CA GLU A 69 -2.72 24.03 -7.74
C GLU A 69 -2.88 22.61 -8.32
N GLU A 70 -2.58 22.46 -9.62
CA GLU A 70 -2.58 21.13 -10.23
C GLU A 70 -1.54 20.18 -9.59
N ALA A 71 -0.37 20.71 -9.23
CA ALA A 71 0.68 19.92 -8.62
C ALA A 71 0.30 19.44 -7.22
N GLU A 72 -0.35 20.29 -6.41
CA GLU A 72 -0.83 19.92 -5.06
C GLU A 72 -1.88 18.79 -5.15
N ILE A 73 -2.85 18.91 -6.06
CA ILE A 73 -3.86 17.87 -6.31
C ILE A 73 -3.19 16.56 -6.78
N PHE A 74 -2.30 16.67 -7.75
CA PHE A 74 -1.57 15.52 -8.30
C PHE A 74 -0.74 14.84 -7.23
N GLN A 75 0.02 15.61 -6.44
CA GLN A 75 0.86 15.13 -5.35
C GLN A 75 0.06 14.33 -4.32
N ALA A 76 -1.09 14.87 -3.90
CA ALA A 76 -1.94 14.24 -2.90
C ALA A 76 -2.45 12.87 -3.37
N HIS A 77 -2.96 12.78 -4.60
CA HIS A 77 -3.46 11.53 -5.14
C HIS A 77 -2.35 10.53 -5.48
N ALA A 78 -1.23 11.00 -6.03
CA ALA A 78 -0.09 10.14 -6.34
C ALA A 78 0.55 9.55 -5.07
N TYR A 79 0.63 10.35 -3.99
CA TYR A 79 1.10 9.87 -2.69
C TYR A 79 0.23 8.75 -2.13
N ARG A 80 -1.10 8.93 -2.12
CA ARG A 80 -2.03 7.88 -1.69
C ARG A 80 -1.85 6.59 -2.49
N LYS A 81 -1.73 6.73 -3.81
CA LYS A 81 -1.53 5.59 -4.69
C LYS A 81 -0.19 4.90 -4.43
N ALA A 82 0.88 5.65 -4.14
CA ALA A 82 2.16 5.08 -3.75
C ALA A 82 2.04 4.33 -2.41
N VAL A 83 1.42 4.94 -1.39
CA VAL A 83 1.21 4.29 -0.09
C VAL A 83 0.41 3.00 -0.24
N SER A 84 -0.70 3.03 -0.99
CA SER A 84 -1.55 1.86 -1.25
C SER A 84 -0.79 0.72 -1.94
N LEU A 85 0.16 1.04 -2.84
CA LEU A 85 0.98 0.05 -3.50
C LEU A 85 2.04 -0.57 -2.58
N TYR A 86 2.73 0.25 -1.80
CA TYR A 86 3.89 -0.20 -1.02
C TYR A 86 3.53 -0.78 0.35
N GLN A 87 2.49 -0.26 1.00
CA GLN A 87 2.13 -0.69 2.36
C GLN A 87 1.86 -2.20 2.50
N PRO A 88 1.22 -2.90 1.55
CA PRO A 88 1.03 -4.35 1.64
C PRO A 88 2.32 -5.18 1.50
N ILE A 89 3.37 -4.59 0.94
CA ILE A 89 4.62 -5.29 0.60
C ILE A 89 5.67 -5.07 1.67
N LEU A 90 5.71 -3.86 2.25
CA LEU A 90 6.69 -3.51 3.27
C LEU A 90 6.33 -4.12 4.62
N SER A 91 7.32 -4.72 5.29
CA SER A 91 7.18 -5.27 6.65
C SER A 91 6.92 -4.20 7.72
N TYR A 92 7.16 -2.93 7.41
CA TYR A 92 7.01 -1.80 8.33
C TYR A 92 6.03 -0.77 7.78
N SER A 93 5.34 -0.09 8.69
CA SER A 93 4.33 0.90 8.30
C SER A 93 4.96 2.14 7.67
N ILE A 94 4.39 2.58 6.54
CA ILE A 94 4.72 3.87 5.94
C ILE A 94 4.22 4.98 6.85
N GLU A 95 5.04 5.99 7.08
CA GLU A 95 4.61 7.18 7.79
C GLU A 95 3.65 7.99 6.92
N LEU A 96 2.39 8.10 7.39
CA LEU A 96 1.38 8.86 6.69
C LEU A 96 1.58 10.35 6.93
N LYS A 97 1.83 11.08 5.86
CA LYS A 97 2.03 12.53 5.86
C LYS A 97 1.04 13.20 4.92
N ASN A 98 0.70 14.44 5.23
CA ASN A 98 0.08 15.29 4.21
C ASN A 98 1.17 15.69 3.21
N PRO A 99 1.09 15.27 1.93
CA PRO A 99 2.16 15.51 0.97
C PRO A 99 2.18 16.98 0.56
N ALA A 100 3.15 17.73 1.06
CA ALA A 100 3.40 19.10 0.63
C ALA A 100 4.39 19.16 -0.52
N LEU A 101 4.20 20.10 -1.45
CA LEU A 101 5.13 20.33 -2.56
C LEU A 101 6.51 20.78 -2.09
N GLU A 102 6.55 21.46 -0.93
CA GLU A 102 7.77 21.98 -0.31
C GLU A 102 8.45 20.97 0.63
N GLN A 103 8.16 19.67 0.46
CA GLN A 103 8.81 18.66 1.27
C GLN A 103 10.29 18.53 0.91
N PHE A 104 11.15 18.93 1.85
CA PHE A 104 12.59 18.81 1.67
C PHE A 104 13.08 17.40 2.00
N CYS A 105 13.95 16.88 1.15
CA CYS A 105 14.75 15.69 1.45
C CYS A 105 16.13 16.13 1.94
N ARG A 106 16.47 15.79 3.19
CA ARG A 106 17.84 16.02 3.68
C ARG A 106 18.80 15.12 2.92
N GLN A 107 19.93 15.68 2.52
CA GLN A 107 21.00 14.91 1.94
C GLN A 107 21.51 13.87 2.95
N THR A 108 21.71 12.66 2.47
CA THR A 108 22.21 11.53 3.25
C THR A 108 23.28 10.81 2.46
N TYR A 109 24.13 10.05 3.16
CA TYR A 109 25.07 9.13 2.55
C TYR A 109 24.57 7.70 2.79
N ASP A 110 24.27 6.98 1.72
CA ASP A 110 23.91 5.56 1.75
C ASP A 110 24.74 4.84 0.66
N PRO A 111 25.80 4.09 1.05
CA PRO A 111 26.64 3.39 0.07
C PRO A 111 25.90 2.26 -0.64
N GLU A 112 24.80 1.80 -0.09
CA GLU A 112 23.96 0.72 -0.61
C GLU A 112 22.60 1.24 -1.09
N LEU A 113 22.56 2.49 -1.59
CA LEU A 113 21.32 3.03 -2.15
C LEU A 113 20.89 2.19 -3.36
N TYR A 114 19.60 1.90 -3.44
CA TYR A 114 19.01 1.31 -4.64
C TYR A 114 18.64 2.41 -5.64
N TYR A 115 19.02 2.23 -6.90
CA TYR A 115 18.66 3.14 -7.99
C TYR A 115 18.30 2.38 -9.26
N ASN A 116 17.08 2.58 -9.75
CA ASN A 116 16.58 1.97 -10.98
C ASN A 116 16.08 3.06 -11.96
N PRO A 117 16.94 3.51 -12.91
CA PRO A 117 16.55 4.52 -13.90
C PRO A 117 15.41 4.05 -14.82
N ASP A 118 15.28 2.74 -15.01
CA ASP A 118 14.26 2.11 -15.86
C ASP A 118 13.00 1.73 -15.11
N SER A 119 12.81 2.24 -13.87
CA SER A 119 11.64 1.95 -13.06
C SER A 119 10.34 2.24 -13.82
N THR A 120 9.33 1.43 -13.57
CA THR A 120 8.01 1.60 -14.16
C THR A 120 7.35 2.89 -13.67
N ILE A 121 6.98 3.77 -14.59
CA ILE A 121 6.28 5.02 -14.27
C ILE A 121 4.81 4.71 -13.99
N MET A 122 4.29 5.22 -12.89
CA MET A 122 2.88 5.09 -12.54
C MET A 122 2.04 6.19 -13.20
N TYR A 123 0.83 5.83 -13.63
CA TYR A 123 -0.07 6.75 -14.33
C TYR A 123 -1.25 7.15 -13.45
N MET A 124 -1.54 8.46 -13.42
CA MET A 124 -2.75 9.02 -12.80
C MET A 124 -3.83 9.23 -13.88
N ARG A 125 -4.85 8.36 -13.91
CA ARG A 125 -5.79 8.21 -15.05
C ARG A 125 -7.06 9.07 -15.00
N GLN A 126 -7.35 9.79 -13.90
CA GLN A 126 -8.62 10.51 -13.77
C GLN A 126 -8.42 12.01 -13.53
N PRO A 127 -9.31 12.86 -14.03
CA PRO A 127 -9.39 14.24 -13.57
C PRO A 127 -9.73 14.23 -12.07
N MET A 128 -8.88 14.88 -11.29
CA MET A 128 -8.93 14.83 -9.83
C MET A 128 -9.45 16.16 -9.32
N GLY A 129 -10.52 16.11 -8.49
CA GLY A 129 -10.84 17.23 -7.62
C GLY A 129 -9.82 17.35 -6.50
N MET A 130 -9.71 18.54 -5.91
CA MET A 130 -8.88 18.74 -4.72
C MET A 130 -9.50 17.96 -3.57
N PRO A 131 -8.85 16.95 -2.98
CA PRO A 131 -9.35 16.34 -1.76
C PRO A 131 -9.29 17.39 -0.65
N SER A 132 -10.37 17.55 0.11
CA SER A 132 -10.29 18.31 1.35
C SER A 132 -9.28 17.61 2.28
N GLU A 133 -8.62 18.38 3.13
CA GLU A 133 -7.65 17.84 4.09
C GLU A 133 -8.28 16.75 4.96
N THR A 134 -9.54 16.93 5.36
CA THR A 134 -10.33 15.93 6.10
C THR A 134 -10.57 14.66 5.27
N THR A 135 -10.97 14.79 4.01
CA THR A 135 -11.21 13.65 3.11
C THR A 135 -9.93 12.88 2.82
N TYR A 136 -8.79 13.59 2.72
CA TYR A 136 -7.49 12.97 2.56
C TYR A 136 -7.11 12.14 3.79
N GLN A 137 -7.22 12.71 4.98
CA GLN A 137 -6.92 12.02 6.24
C GLN A 137 -7.85 10.83 6.49
N GLU A 138 -9.14 10.97 6.22
CA GLU A 138 -10.12 9.88 6.31
C GLU A 138 -9.82 8.76 5.32
N ALA A 139 -9.49 9.08 4.08
CA ALA A 139 -9.17 8.08 3.08
C ALA A 139 -7.84 7.35 3.36
N VAL A 140 -6.82 8.08 3.82
CA VAL A 140 -5.55 7.48 4.26
C VAL A 140 -5.75 6.61 5.51
N GLN A 141 -6.62 7.03 6.44
CA GLN A 141 -6.99 6.21 7.60
C GLN A 141 -7.85 5.01 7.24
N ALA A 142 -8.68 5.10 6.20
CA ALA A 142 -9.47 3.98 5.70
C ALA A 142 -8.61 2.96 4.95
N GLU A 143 -7.58 3.41 4.24
CA GLU A 143 -6.60 2.55 3.56
C GLU A 143 -5.63 1.87 4.55
N THR A 144 -5.36 2.51 5.69
CA THR A 144 -4.69 1.85 6.81
C THR A 144 -5.74 1.12 7.65
N SER A 145 -5.91 -0.15 7.39
CA SER A 145 -6.81 -0.99 8.18
C SER A 145 -6.60 -0.71 9.68
N PRO A 146 -7.65 -0.35 10.44
CA PRO A 146 -7.54 -0.18 11.89
C PRO A 146 -7.00 -1.44 12.58
N PHE A 147 -7.10 -2.59 11.94
CA PHE A 147 -6.54 -3.86 12.41
C PHE A 147 -5.00 -3.88 12.40
N LYS A 148 -4.34 -3.22 11.45
CA LYS A 148 -2.86 -3.09 11.47
C LYS A 148 -2.35 -2.42 12.73
N ARG A 149 -3.16 -1.59 13.38
CA ARG A 149 -2.81 -0.91 14.65
C ARG A 149 -3.07 -1.75 15.89
N LEU A 150 -3.95 -2.76 15.79
CA LEU A 150 -4.43 -3.52 16.95
C LEU A 150 -3.72 -4.86 17.13
N ILE A 151 -3.11 -5.41 16.08
CA ILE A 151 -2.48 -6.74 16.13
C ILE A 151 -1.02 -6.62 15.70
N PRO A 152 -0.05 -6.66 16.63
CA PRO A 152 1.36 -6.76 16.28
C PRO A 152 1.60 -8.01 15.41
N GLY A 153 2.27 -7.85 14.27
CA GLY A 153 2.54 -8.95 13.35
C GLY A 153 1.43 -9.21 12.31
N TYR A 154 0.43 -8.34 12.21
CA TYR A 154 -0.59 -8.42 11.15
C TYR A 154 0.01 -8.39 9.74
N ASP A 155 1.16 -7.74 9.57
CA ASP A 155 1.85 -7.64 8.29
C ASP A 155 2.58 -8.94 7.90
N SER A 156 2.64 -9.94 8.79
CA SER A 156 3.19 -11.24 8.43
C SER A 156 2.19 -12.06 7.59
N LEU A 157 2.69 -12.70 6.56
CA LEU A 157 1.92 -13.61 5.69
C LEU A 157 1.23 -14.72 6.51
N GLU A 158 1.87 -15.17 7.58
CA GLU A 158 1.36 -16.17 8.51
C GLU A 158 0.14 -15.68 9.28
N THR A 159 0.18 -14.43 9.77
CA THR A 159 -0.96 -13.83 10.49
C THR A 159 -2.15 -13.60 9.56
N LEU A 160 -1.93 -13.11 8.34
CA LEU A 160 -2.96 -12.98 7.32
C LEU A 160 -3.59 -14.32 6.97
N SER A 161 -2.79 -15.36 6.78
CA SER A 161 -3.27 -16.70 6.49
C SER A 161 -4.12 -17.26 7.65
N ALA A 162 -3.67 -17.09 8.88
CA ALA A 162 -4.41 -17.54 10.07
C ALA A 162 -5.75 -16.79 10.23
N LEU A 163 -5.77 -15.48 10.04
CA LEU A 163 -6.99 -14.68 10.09
C LEU A 163 -7.96 -15.06 8.98
N PHE A 164 -7.44 -15.32 7.77
CA PHE A 164 -8.26 -15.77 6.65
C PHE A 164 -8.88 -17.15 6.93
N GLU A 165 -8.12 -18.10 7.49
CA GLU A 165 -8.66 -19.41 7.85
C GLU A 165 -9.75 -19.32 8.93
N VAL A 166 -9.60 -18.45 9.92
CA VAL A 166 -10.63 -18.18 10.92
C VAL A 166 -11.89 -17.60 10.25
N ALA A 167 -11.74 -16.62 9.36
CA ALA A 167 -12.86 -16.04 8.61
C ALA A 167 -13.56 -17.04 7.72
N LEU A 168 -12.83 -17.93 7.08
CA LEU A 168 -13.34 -19.00 6.24
C LEU A 168 -14.12 -20.04 7.06
N ASN A 169 -13.55 -20.49 8.17
CA ASN A 169 -14.22 -21.43 9.06
C ASN A 169 -15.53 -20.86 9.60
N LYS A 170 -15.54 -19.57 9.97
CA LYS A 170 -16.74 -18.86 10.41
C LYS A 170 -17.78 -18.76 9.28
N ALA A 171 -17.36 -18.50 8.04
CA ALA A 171 -18.24 -18.47 6.89
C ALA A 171 -18.88 -19.85 6.62
N CYS A 172 -18.11 -20.93 6.68
CA CYS A 172 -18.60 -22.30 6.55
C CYS A 172 -19.59 -22.66 7.67
N GLN A 173 -19.34 -22.24 8.91
CA GLN A 173 -20.26 -22.48 10.05
C GLN A 173 -21.57 -21.71 9.93
N SER A 174 -21.54 -20.52 9.34
CA SER A 174 -22.74 -19.69 9.16
C SER A 174 -23.69 -20.23 8.10
N LEU A 175 -23.16 -21.03 7.17
CA LEU A 175 -23.93 -21.70 6.14
C LEU A 175 -24.19 -23.14 6.61
N SER A 176 -25.31 -23.36 7.29
CA SER A 176 -25.65 -24.59 8.03
C SER A 176 -25.63 -25.90 7.21
N GLU A 177 -25.38 -25.85 5.93
CA GLU A 177 -25.32 -26.99 5.00
C GLU A 177 -23.87 -27.38 4.61
N LEU A 178 -22.87 -26.58 5.01
CA LEU A 178 -21.48 -26.83 4.66
C LEU A 178 -20.70 -27.39 5.84
N GLN A 179 -20.21 -28.62 5.70
CA GLN A 179 -19.25 -29.19 6.65
C GLN A 179 -17.88 -28.50 6.52
N PRO A 180 -17.18 -28.22 7.61
CA PRO A 180 -15.82 -27.68 7.55
C PRO A 180 -14.92 -28.54 6.67
N GLY A 181 -14.30 -27.94 5.66
CA GLY A 181 -13.41 -28.64 4.73
C GLY A 181 -14.08 -29.20 3.47
N ILE A 182 -15.40 -29.14 3.35
CA ILE A 182 -16.10 -29.50 2.12
C ILE A 182 -16.58 -28.23 1.43
N TYR A 183 -15.96 -27.90 0.32
CA TYR A 183 -16.31 -26.74 -0.47
C TYR A 183 -17.31 -27.07 -1.57
N PRO A 184 -18.29 -26.19 -1.84
CA PRO A 184 -19.23 -26.37 -2.91
C PRO A 184 -18.49 -26.53 -4.25
N ARG A 185 -18.98 -27.48 -5.08
CA ARG A 185 -18.44 -27.70 -6.43
C ARG A 185 -19.21 -26.93 -7.49
N SER A 186 -20.39 -26.41 -7.17
CA SER A 186 -21.18 -25.60 -8.07
C SER A 186 -20.98 -24.09 -7.81
N ASP A 187 -21.03 -23.28 -8.86
CA ASP A 187 -20.90 -21.82 -8.74
C ASP A 187 -22.07 -21.21 -7.95
N GLU A 188 -23.24 -21.82 -7.97
CA GLU A 188 -24.42 -21.36 -7.25
C GLU A 188 -24.27 -21.52 -5.73
N ASP A 189 -23.66 -22.62 -5.29
CA ASP A 189 -23.41 -22.89 -3.87
C ASP A 189 -22.16 -22.13 -3.36
N LEU A 190 -21.20 -21.86 -4.24
CA LEU A 190 -19.97 -21.14 -3.91
C LEU A 190 -20.23 -19.66 -3.63
N LYS A 191 -21.20 -19.04 -4.33
CA LYS A 191 -21.48 -17.61 -4.23
C LYS A 191 -21.89 -17.17 -2.83
N PRO A 192 -22.82 -17.83 -2.11
CA PRO A 192 -23.15 -17.48 -0.72
C PRO A 192 -21.93 -17.60 0.22
N LEU A 193 -21.10 -18.62 0.03
CA LEU A 193 -19.88 -18.78 0.82
C LEU A 193 -18.88 -17.64 0.59
N LEU A 194 -18.69 -17.22 -0.65
CA LEU A 194 -17.79 -16.11 -0.97
C LEU A 194 -18.28 -14.78 -0.41
N VAL A 195 -19.60 -14.53 -0.42
CA VAL A 195 -20.18 -13.32 0.18
C VAL A 195 -19.94 -13.32 1.68
N GLN A 196 -20.28 -14.43 2.37
CA GLN A 196 -20.09 -14.53 3.82
C GLN A 196 -18.61 -14.47 4.22
N LEU A 197 -17.73 -15.06 3.40
CA LEU A 197 -16.28 -14.98 3.59
C LEU A 197 -15.77 -13.54 3.45
N ALA A 198 -16.21 -12.82 2.42
CA ALA A 198 -15.86 -11.43 2.21
C ALA A 198 -16.29 -10.55 3.40
N GLU A 199 -17.50 -10.72 3.90
CA GLU A 199 -17.98 -10.03 5.10
C GLU A 199 -17.14 -10.35 6.35
N ASN A 200 -16.82 -11.62 6.57
CA ASN A 200 -16.00 -12.03 7.71
C ASN A 200 -14.55 -11.50 7.60
N CYS A 201 -13.99 -11.51 6.41
CA CYS A 201 -12.66 -10.94 6.15
C CYS A 201 -12.65 -9.42 6.38
N PHE A 202 -13.68 -8.73 5.92
CA PHE A 202 -13.84 -7.30 6.16
C PHE A 202 -13.96 -7.00 7.66
N GLN A 203 -14.78 -7.75 8.40
CA GLN A 203 -14.89 -7.62 9.86
C GLN A 203 -13.58 -7.95 10.58
N ALA A 204 -12.80 -8.89 10.04
CA ALA A 204 -11.47 -9.22 10.56
C ALA A 204 -10.40 -8.19 10.14
N GLY A 205 -10.75 -7.18 9.32
CA GLY A 205 -9.84 -6.14 8.84
C GLY A 205 -8.88 -6.61 7.76
N ILE A 206 -9.15 -7.73 7.09
CA ILE A 206 -8.37 -8.20 5.96
C ILE A 206 -8.73 -7.35 4.73
N PRO A 207 -7.76 -6.70 4.06
CA PRO A 207 -8.01 -5.93 2.85
C PRO A 207 -8.64 -6.76 1.73
N GLU A 208 -9.46 -6.13 0.89
CA GLU A 208 -10.18 -6.82 -0.20
C GLU A 208 -9.23 -7.57 -1.15
N GLU A 209 -8.11 -6.94 -1.53
CA GLU A 209 -7.10 -7.56 -2.40
C GLU A 209 -6.49 -8.81 -1.76
N GLU A 210 -6.18 -8.75 -0.47
CA GLU A 210 -5.66 -9.89 0.29
C GLU A 210 -6.70 -10.99 0.47
N THR A 211 -7.96 -10.60 0.70
CA THR A 211 -9.09 -11.55 0.74
C THR A 211 -9.20 -12.32 -0.58
N ALA A 212 -9.17 -11.61 -1.70
CA ALA A 212 -9.22 -12.24 -3.02
C ALA A 212 -8.01 -13.15 -3.28
N ARG A 213 -6.80 -12.70 -2.94
CA ARG A 213 -5.56 -13.48 -3.08
C ARG A 213 -5.59 -14.76 -2.26
N CYS A 214 -5.99 -14.67 -0.99
CA CYS A 214 -6.10 -15.82 -0.11
C CYS A 214 -7.18 -16.80 -0.57
N ALA A 215 -8.34 -16.31 -1.02
CA ALA A 215 -9.43 -17.13 -1.53
C ALA A 215 -8.99 -17.89 -2.80
N ILE A 216 -8.35 -17.24 -3.74
CA ILE A 216 -7.81 -17.85 -4.95
C ILE A 216 -6.76 -18.92 -4.59
N ALA A 217 -5.79 -18.60 -3.75
CA ALA A 217 -4.76 -19.53 -3.32
C ALA A 217 -5.34 -20.76 -2.61
N HIS A 218 -6.39 -20.57 -1.81
CA HIS A 218 -7.08 -21.66 -1.12
C HIS A 218 -7.83 -22.58 -2.09
N LEU A 219 -8.57 -22.02 -3.05
CA LEU A 219 -9.29 -22.77 -4.09
C LEU A 219 -8.33 -23.58 -4.99
N TYR A 220 -7.16 -23.03 -5.31
CA TYR A 220 -6.15 -23.73 -6.10
C TYR A 220 -5.50 -24.91 -5.34
N ARG A 221 -5.32 -24.82 -4.03
CA ARG A 221 -4.77 -25.91 -3.21
C ARG A 221 -5.71 -27.11 -3.13
N GLN A 222 -7.00 -26.90 -3.31
CA GLN A 222 -8.02 -27.97 -3.23
C GLN A 222 -8.26 -28.71 -4.55
N LYS A 223 -7.76 -28.19 -5.67
CA LYS A 223 -7.85 -28.86 -6.98
C LYS A 223 -6.73 -29.88 -7.24
N LYS A 224 -5.81 -30.04 -6.29
CA LYS A 224 -4.79 -31.10 -6.30
C LYS A 224 -5.16 -32.24 -5.38
#